data_fec7dcb28914729ec182ac73f4a9d067
#
_entry.id   fec7dcb28914729ec182ac73f4a9d067
#
_cell.length_a   1.000
_cell.length_b   1.000
_cell.length_c   1.000
_cell.angle_alpha   90.00
_cell.angle_beta   90.00
_cell.angle_gamma   90.00
#
_symmetry.space_group_name_H-M   'P 1'
#
loop_
_entity.id
_entity.type
_entity.pdbx_description
1 polymer ?
#
loop_
_entity_poly.entity_id
_entity_poly.type
_entity_poly.pdbx_seq_one_letter_code
_entity_poly.pdbx_strand_id
1 'polypeptide(L)'
;MKDTTNNNPNWGTPINPYNSSYYPGGSSGGAASAVGHGLIPFAIGSDGGGSVRIPSNYCGLYGLKPSHSRVSVAPMPDAGKSVTVRGPLASNMSDLEIAYRVLAQPDPSTYPSSLFSPPRKHTGPRSKVLGVYKAWIDRADPSAQEAFHSALRYFESELGYQTIDISIPLLTEGQLAHAMTIMAEGAAGHKTSIYDLTPPNRILMSVARQSPATDFLLAQRLRNVLMEHLASLFKQHPGLIVVTPTTPNAGWPIDPAELSHGVTNGNMQIRNMEYVWLANFTGIPCIQFPVGYVEGVKGEGKIPVGLSGNGEWGSEDLLVEFGFDGERYVQEGLEGGRVMPRGWVDVLKR
;
A
#
# COMPACT_ATOMS: atom_id res chain seq x y z
N MET A 1 0.70 -3.63 -19.71
CA MET A 1 -0.02 -3.79 -18.42
C MET A 1 1.04 -3.95 -17.35
N LYS A 2 0.79 -3.48 -16.13
CA LYS A 2 1.71 -3.71 -15.03
C LYS A 2 1.63 -5.16 -14.61
N ASP A 3 2.78 -5.83 -14.60
CA ASP A 3 2.86 -7.17 -14.03
C ASP A 3 2.76 -7.07 -12.51
N THR A 4 1.69 -7.63 -11.95
CA THR A 4 1.46 -7.63 -10.49
C THR A 4 2.45 -8.54 -9.75
N THR A 5 3.21 -9.35 -10.48
CA THR A 5 4.19 -10.30 -9.96
C THR A 5 5.62 -9.78 -10.08
N ASN A 6 5.83 -8.59 -10.64
CA ASN A 6 7.14 -7.99 -10.96
C ASN A 6 7.99 -8.78 -11.98
N ASN A 7 7.44 -9.82 -12.61
CA ASN A 7 8.16 -10.51 -13.66
C ASN A 7 8.31 -9.59 -14.88
N ASN A 8 9.56 -9.26 -15.22
CA ASN A 8 9.89 -8.47 -16.39
C ASN A 8 10.60 -9.35 -17.41
N PRO A 9 10.04 -9.51 -18.63
CA PRO A 9 10.62 -10.41 -19.64
C PRO A 9 12.03 -10.01 -20.11
N ASN A 10 12.43 -8.75 -19.89
CA ASN A 10 13.74 -8.24 -20.30
C ASN A 10 14.77 -8.25 -19.16
N TRP A 11 14.33 -8.04 -17.91
CA TRP A 11 15.21 -7.78 -16.77
C TRP A 11 15.05 -8.80 -15.63
N GLY A 12 14.08 -9.71 -15.74
CA GLY A 12 13.75 -10.67 -14.70
C GLY A 12 12.95 -10.08 -13.53
N THR A 13 12.92 -10.76 -12.41
CA THR A 13 12.18 -10.39 -11.20
C THR A 13 13.11 -9.65 -10.25
N PRO A 14 12.73 -8.46 -9.73
CA PRO A 14 13.51 -7.77 -8.71
C PRO A 14 13.51 -8.57 -7.41
N ILE A 15 14.57 -8.41 -6.63
CA ILE A 15 14.76 -9.08 -5.35
C ILE A 15 14.48 -8.17 -4.17
N ASN A 16 14.14 -8.77 -3.02
CA ASN A 16 13.98 -8.06 -1.77
C ASN A 16 15.36 -7.62 -1.23
N PRO A 17 15.56 -6.33 -0.87
CA PRO A 17 16.84 -5.83 -0.40
C PRO A 17 17.30 -6.44 0.94
N TYR A 18 16.35 -6.88 1.77
CA TYR A 18 16.64 -7.47 3.08
C TYR A 18 16.97 -8.96 2.99
N ASN A 19 16.34 -9.67 2.05
CA ASN A 19 16.57 -11.09 1.83
C ASN A 19 16.35 -11.42 0.34
N SER A 20 17.44 -11.69 -0.37
CA SER A 20 17.41 -11.94 -1.82
C SER A 20 16.63 -13.19 -2.23
N SER A 21 16.27 -14.05 -1.28
CA SER A 21 15.41 -15.22 -1.52
C SER A 21 13.92 -14.89 -1.48
N TYR A 22 13.53 -13.62 -1.23
CA TYR A 22 12.14 -13.17 -1.12
C TYR A 22 11.73 -12.23 -2.23
N TYR A 23 10.43 -12.21 -2.54
CA TYR A 23 9.85 -11.19 -3.39
C TYR A 23 9.88 -9.82 -2.70
N PRO A 24 10.10 -8.73 -3.44
CA PRO A 24 10.06 -7.37 -2.90
C PRO A 24 8.62 -6.84 -2.75
N GLY A 25 7.61 -7.68 -3.02
CA GLY A 25 6.24 -7.23 -3.17
C GLY A 25 5.96 -6.61 -4.53
N GLY A 26 4.71 -6.26 -4.81
CA GLY A 26 4.29 -5.75 -6.12
C GLY A 26 3.03 -4.89 -6.10
N SER A 27 2.77 -4.25 -7.25
CA SER A 27 3.47 -4.29 -8.54
C SER A 27 4.57 -3.22 -8.69
N SER A 28 4.82 -2.34 -7.70
CA SER A 28 5.94 -1.37 -7.74
C SER A 28 7.21 -1.94 -7.09
N GLY A 29 7.43 -3.26 -7.18
CA GLY A 29 8.53 -3.95 -6.51
C GLY A 29 9.92 -3.56 -7.03
N GLY A 30 10.08 -3.28 -8.33
CA GLY A 30 11.34 -2.78 -8.87
C GLY A 30 11.71 -1.40 -8.31
N ALA A 31 10.72 -0.51 -8.18
CA ALA A 31 10.90 0.79 -7.55
C ALA A 31 11.30 0.65 -6.07
N ALA A 32 10.56 -0.21 -5.33
CA ALA A 32 10.84 -0.47 -3.92
C ALA A 32 12.20 -1.15 -3.70
N SER A 33 12.58 -2.10 -4.56
CA SER A 33 13.90 -2.72 -4.51
C SER A 33 15.02 -1.70 -4.70
N ALA A 34 14.89 -0.78 -5.68
CA ALA A 34 15.90 0.24 -5.92
C ALA A 34 16.04 1.24 -4.75
N VAL A 35 14.93 1.71 -4.19
CA VAL A 35 14.94 2.57 -2.99
C VAL A 35 15.46 1.81 -1.77
N GLY A 36 15.01 0.56 -1.60
CA GLY A 36 15.42 -0.29 -0.48
C GLY A 36 16.91 -0.68 -0.49
N HIS A 37 17.56 -0.70 -1.66
CA HIS A 37 19.02 -0.82 -1.76
C HIS A 37 19.74 0.53 -1.63
N GLY A 38 19.04 1.65 -1.52
CA GLY A 38 19.63 2.99 -1.43
C GLY A 38 20.14 3.55 -2.75
N LEU A 39 19.80 2.93 -3.88
CA LEU A 39 20.23 3.38 -5.23
C LEU A 39 19.58 4.69 -5.66
N ILE A 40 18.42 4.99 -5.12
CA ILE A 40 17.67 6.24 -5.31
C ILE A 40 16.96 6.63 -4.01
N PRO A 41 16.79 7.92 -3.69
CA PRO A 41 16.20 8.35 -2.41
C PRO A 41 14.69 8.07 -2.33
N PHE A 42 13.97 8.20 -3.42
CA PHE A 42 12.55 7.90 -3.52
C PHE A 42 12.18 7.41 -4.93
N ALA A 43 11.00 6.84 -5.05
CA ALA A 43 10.41 6.47 -6.34
C ALA A 43 8.90 6.75 -6.34
N ILE A 44 8.32 6.75 -7.53
CA ILE A 44 6.87 6.89 -7.72
C ILE A 44 6.32 5.55 -8.15
N GLY A 45 5.34 5.06 -7.40
CA GLY A 45 4.61 3.85 -7.70
C GLY A 45 3.18 4.12 -8.17
N SER A 46 2.48 3.06 -8.50
CA SER A 46 1.05 3.07 -8.78
C SER A 46 0.38 2.06 -7.87
N ASP A 47 -0.69 2.46 -7.20
CA ASP A 47 -1.38 1.66 -6.20
C ASP A 47 -2.86 1.51 -6.58
N GLY A 48 -3.24 0.33 -7.04
CA GLY A 48 -4.62 -0.02 -7.37
C GLY A 48 -5.21 -1.06 -6.41
N GLY A 49 -4.34 -1.74 -5.64
CA GLY A 49 -4.69 -2.74 -4.63
C GLY A 49 -3.52 -2.98 -3.68
N GLY A 50 -2.81 -1.90 -3.27
CA GLY A 50 -1.66 -1.98 -2.39
C GLY A 50 -0.31 -1.88 -3.10
N SER A 51 -0.26 -1.63 -4.40
CA SER A 51 0.97 -1.76 -5.19
C SER A 51 2.07 -0.70 -4.92
N VAL A 52 1.84 0.30 -4.08
CA VAL A 52 2.87 1.13 -3.43
C VAL A 52 3.16 0.59 -2.03
N ARG A 53 2.12 0.33 -1.24
CA ARG A 53 2.21 -0.01 0.18
C ARG A 53 2.79 -1.40 0.43
N ILE A 54 2.36 -2.42 -0.32
CA ILE A 54 2.90 -3.80 -0.19
C ILE A 54 4.40 -3.85 -0.45
N PRO A 55 4.94 -3.33 -1.59
CA PRO A 55 6.37 -3.36 -1.81
C PRO A 55 7.14 -2.43 -0.85
N SER A 56 6.55 -1.30 -0.41
CA SER A 56 7.15 -0.49 0.66
C SER A 56 7.27 -1.28 1.96
N ASN A 57 6.24 -2.05 2.33
CA ASN A 57 6.27 -2.91 3.50
C ASN A 57 7.42 -3.94 3.42
N TYR A 58 7.46 -4.74 2.35
CA TYR A 58 8.45 -5.82 2.23
C TYR A 58 9.88 -5.33 2.03
N CYS A 59 10.06 -4.09 1.57
CA CYS A 59 11.37 -3.46 1.41
C CYS A 59 11.74 -2.49 2.55
N GLY A 60 10.99 -2.46 3.67
CA GLY A 60 11.30 -1.65 4.84
C GLY A 60 11.28 -0.13 4.58
N LEU A 61 10.38 0.31 3.70
CA LEU A 61 10.25 1.69 3.24
C LEU A 61 9.01 2.35 3.82
N TYR A 62 8.90 3.64 3.60
CA TYR A 62 7.69 4.44 3.79
C TYR A 62 6.95 4.57 2.46
N GLY A 63 5.63 4.44 2.47
CA GLY A 63 4.82 4.52 1.25
C GLY A 63 3.50 5.24 1.50
N LEU A 64 3.16 6.17 0.62
CA LEU A 64 1.89 6.90 0.71
C LEU A 64 1.03 6.61 -0.52
N LYS A 65 -0.18 6.17 -0.29
CA LYS A 65 -1.28 6.13 -1.25
C LYS A 65 -2.18 7.33 -0.98
N PRO A 66 -2.14 8.39 -1.80
CA PRO A 66 -3.01 9.55 -1.61
C PRO A 66 -4.49 9.22 -1.83
N SER A 67 -5.37 10.15 -1.46
CA SER A 67 -6.78 10.13 -1.84
C SER A 67 -6.93 9.99 -3.35
N HIS A 68 -8.01 9.32 -3.78
CA HIS A 68 -8.29 9.17 -5.20
C HIS A 68 -8.36 10.55 -5.89
N SER A 69 -7.72 10.65 -7.04
CA SER A 69 -7.60 11.89 -7.84
C SER A 69 -6.76 13.02 -7.22
N ARG A 70 -6.21 12.86 -6.02
CA ARG A 70 -5.32 13.85 -5.40
C ARG A 70 -4.06 14.13 -6.23
N VAL A 71 -3.46 13.07 -6.77
CA VAL A 71 -2.32 13.15 -7.68
C VAL A 71 -2.79 12.84 -9.10
N SER A 72 -2.44 13.71 -10.05
CA SER A 72 -2.74 13.49 -11.45
C SER A 72 -2.11 12.18 -11.95
N VAL A 73 -2.86 11.43 -12.74
CA VAL A 73 -2.38 10.21 -13.40
C VAL A 73 -2.03 10.43 -14.87
N ALA A 74 -2.28 11.64 -15.41
CA ALA A 74 -1.94 11.99 -16.78
C ALA A 74 -0.42 11.93 -17.01
N PRO A 75 0.06 11.56 -18.19
CA PRO A 75 -0.67 11.09 -19.39
C PRO A 75 -0.84 9.56 -19.47
N MET A 76 -0.89 8.88 -18.35
CA MET A 76 -0.94 7.40 -18.29
C MET A 76 -2.29 6.85 -18.80
N PRO A 77 -2.29 5.66 -19.42
CA PRO A 77 -3.52 4.98 -19.82
C PRO A 77 -4.45 4.69 -18.63
N ASP A 78 -5.74 4.78 -18.87
CA ASP A 78 -6.80 4.50 -17.90
C ASP A 78 -6.99 2.99 -17.66
N ALA A 79 -6.09 2.37 -16.92
CA ALA A 79 -6.28 0.99 -16.46
C ALA A 79 -6.58 0.99 -14.96
N GLY A 80 -7.78 0.59 -14.57
CA GLY A 80 -8.23 0.58 -13.17
C GLY A 80 -8.42 2.00 -12.59
N LYS A 81 -8.99 2.91 -13.36
CA LYS A 81 -9.08 4.36 -13.07
C LYS A 81 -9.76 4.68 -11.75
N SER A 82 -10.79 3.93 -11.38
CA SER A 82 -11.59 4.24 -10.19
C SER A 82 -10.97 3.78 -8.88
N VAL A 83 -9.87 3.00 -8.94
CA VAL A 83 -9.18 2.45 -7.76
C VAL A 83 -7.68 2.71 -7.74
N THR A 84 -7.10 3.16 -8.87
CA THR A 84 -5.65 3.33 -9.00
C THR A 84 -5.24 4.78 -8.77
N VAL A 85 -4.21 4.98 -7.95
CA VAL A 85 -3.56 6.27 -7.70
C VAL A 85 -2.05 6.19 -7.92
N ARG A 86 -1.39 7.35 -8.01
CA ARG A 86 0.06 7.48 -7.94
C ARG A 86 0.46 7.88 -6.53
N GLY A 87 1.56 7.30 -6.03
CA GLY A 87 2.08 7.64 -4.73
C GLY A 87 3.58 7.44 -4.63
N PRO A 88 4.25 8.21 -3.75
CA PRO A 88 5.66 8.07 -3.47
C PRO A 88 5.93 6.89 -2.54
N LEU A 89 7.14 6.35 -2.67
CA LEU A 89 7.78 5.48 -1.70
C LEU A 89 9.23 5.95 -1.50
N ALA A 90 9.70 5.94 -0.26
CA ALA A 90 11.01 6.47 0.11
C ALA A 90 11.62 5.71 1.30
N SER A 91 12.93 5.87 1.49
CA SER A 91 13.65 5.25 2.60
C SER A 91 13.47 5.97 3.94
N ASN A 92 12.97 7.22 3.92
CA ASN A 92 12.68 8.03 5.09
C ASN A 92 11.46 8.93 4.83
N MET A 93 10.90 9.49 5.91
CA MET A 93 9.69 10.31 5.81
C MET A 93 9.93 11.68 5.19
N SER A 94 11.12 12.27 5.36
CA SER A 94 11.43 13.58 4.77
C SER A 94 11.41 13.52 3.24
N ASP A 95 12.03 12.50 2.65
CA ASP A 95 12.03 12.29 1.19
C ASP A 95 10.62 11.93 0.69
N LEU A 96 9.86 11.14 1.46
CA LEU A 96 8.47 10.84 1.13
C LEU A 96 7.60 12.10 1.09
N GLU A 97 7.72 12.96 2.11
CA GLU A 97 6.97 14.22 2.21
C GLU A 97 7.30 15.15 1.03
N ILE A 98 8.58 15.34 0.72
CA ILE A 98 9.02 16.16 -0.42
C ILE A 98 8.42 15.63 -1.72
N ALA A 99 8.57 14.33 -1.98
CA ALA A 99 8.02 13.69 -3.17
C ALA A 99 6.50 13.85 -3.25
N TYR A 100 5.77 13.62 -2.15
CA TYR A 100 4.33 13.82 -2.10
C TYR A 100 3.92 15.26 -2.40
N ARG A 101 4.57 16.26 -1.78
CA ARG A 101 4.23 17.67 -1.96
C ARG A 101 4.42 18.13 -3.40
N VAL A 102 5.41 17.60 -4.10
CA VAL A 102 5.61 17.88 -5.53
C VAL A 102 4.54 17.20 -6.38
N LEU A 103 4.27 15.92 -6.14
CA LEU A 103 3.30 15.13 -6.90
C LEU A 103 1.86 15.62 -6.75
N ALA A 104 1.51 16.09 -5.56
CA ALA A 104 0.15 16.50 -5.21
C ALA A 104 -0.15 17.96 -5.53
N GLN A 105 0.72 18.65 -6.31
CA GLN A 105 0.34 19.95 -6.87
C GLN A 105 -0.86 19.77 -7.81
N PRO A 106 -1.84 20.67 -7.76
CA PRO A 106 -3.01 20.63 -8.65
C PRO A 106 -2.59 20.62 -10.12
N ASP A 107 -3.12 19.69 -10.88
CA ASP A 107 -2.91 19.63 -12.32
C ASP A 107 -4.09 20.26 -13.05
N PRO A 108 -3.94 21.45 -13.65
CA PRO A 108 -5.03 22.12 -14.34
C PRO A 108 -5.51 21.37 -15.59
N SER A 109 -4.70 20.47 -16.14
CA SER A 109 -5.08 19.66 -17.30
C SER A 109 -5.97 18.46 -16.95
N THR A 110 -6.09 18.13 -15.64
CA THR A 110 -6.84 16.98 -15.15
C THR A 110 -7.93 17.44 -14.18
N TYR A 111 -9.19 17.44 -14.62
CA TYR A 111 -10.30 18.00 -13.86
C TYR A 111 -10.35 17.58 -12.38
N PRO A 112 -10.31 16.28 -12.01
CA PRO A 112 -10.38 15.91 -10.60
C PRO A 112 -9.19 16.45 -9.78
N SER A 113 -7.97 16.42 -10.32
CA SER A 113 -6.78 16.93 -9.62
C SER A 113 -6.81 18.44 -9.43
N SER A 114 -7.35 19.19 -10.41
CA SER A 114 -7.47 20.65 -10.36
C SER A 114 -8.36 21.17 -9.23
N LEU A 115 -9.24 20.32 -8.67
CA LEU A 115 -10.13 20.69 -7.57
C LEU A 115 -9.45 20.68 -6.19
N PHE A 116 -8.29 20.04 -6.07
CA PHE A 116 -7.57 20.02 -4.82
C PHE A 116 -6.74 21.30 -4.62
N SER A 117 -6.63 21.75 -3.37
CA SER A 117 -5.66 22.79 -3.00
C SER A 117 -4.24 22.20 -2.97
N PRO A 118 -3.18 23.00 -3.18
CA PRO A 118 -1.83 22.55 -2.94
C PRO A 118 -1.67 21.94 -1.54
N PRO A 119 -0.84 20.87 -1.38
CA PRO A 119 -0.64 20.25 -0.06
C PRO A 119 -0.03 21.27 0.89
N ARG A 120 -0.54 21.32 2.11
CA ARG A 120 -0.07 22.22 3.17
C ARG A 120 0.50 21.40 4.32
N LYS A 121 1.46 21.96 5.05
CA LYS A 121 1.89 21.33 6.29
C LYS A 121 0.77 21.51 7.34
N HIS A 122 0.48 20.46 8.08
CA HIS A 122 -0.44 20.55 9.20
C HIS A 122 0.15 21.48 10.27
N THR A 123 -0.59 22.50 10.71
CA THR A 123 -0.10 23.54 11.63
C THR A 123 -0.90 23.65 12.92
N GLY A 124 -1.92 22.81 13.11
CA GLY A 124 -2.79 22.84 14.29
C GLY A 124 -2.57 21.67 15.23
N PRO A 125 -3.21 21.66 16.39
CA PRO A 125 -3.29 20.47 17.23
C PRO A 125 -3.99 19.36 16.43
N ARG A 126 -3.39 18.17 16.42
CA ARG A 126 -3.98 17.02 15.74
C ARG A 126 -4.65 16.09 16.72
N SER A 127 -5.73 15.50 16.31
CA SER A 127 -6.32 14.38 17.00
C SER A 127 -5.36 13.18 16.93
N LYS A 128 -5.11 12.54 18.05
CA LYS A 128 -4.28 11.33 18.16
C LYS A 128 -5.15 10.13 18.52
N VAL A 129 -6.07 9.78 17.62
CA VAL A 129 -7.00 8.67 17.79
C VAL A 129 -6.76 7.62 16.72
N LEU A 130 -6.50 6.39 17.15
CA LEU A 130 -6.32 5.22 16.30
C LEU A 130 -7.54 4.30 16.42
N GLY A 131 -8.16 4.00 15.28
CA GLY A 131 -9.24 3.03 15.20
C GLY A 131 -8.70 1.63 14.95
N VAL A 132 -9.03 0.71 15.84
CA VAL A 132 -8.58 -0.69 15.79
C VAL A 132 -9.79 -1.60 15.61
N TYR A 133 -9.77 -2.43 14.57
CA TYR A 133 -10.76 -3.50 14.40
C TYR A 133 -10.12 -4.85 14.67
N LYS A 134 -10.20 -5.30 15.92
CA LYS A 134 -9.53 -6.52 16.40
C LYS A 134 -9.80 -7.73 15.52
N ALA A 135 -11.05 -8.00 15.16
CA ALA A 135 -11.43 -9.16 14.34
C ALA A 135 -10.81 -9.14 12.93
N TRP A 136 -10.44 -7.95 12.44
CA TRP A 136 -9.72 -7.83 11.18
C TRP A 136 -8.22 -8.08 11.35
N ILE A 137 -7.62 -7.49 12.40
CA ILE A 137 -6.20 -7.65 12.73
C ILE A 137 -5.86 -9.12 13.03
N ASP A 138 -6.74 -9.84 13.70
CA ASP A 138 -6.59 -11.27 14.03
C ASP A 138 -6.46 -12.18 12.78
N ARG A 139 -6.72 -11.67 11.58
CA ARG A 139 -6.49 -12.40 10.32
C ARG A 139 -5.03 -12.40 9.87
N ALA A 140 -4.16 -11.59 10.46
CA ALA A 140 -2.73 -11.58 10.17
C ALA A 140 -2.02 -12.76 10.83
N ASP A 141 -0.84 -13.08 10.31
CA ASP A 141 0.06 -14.06 10.93
C ASP A 141 0.57 -13.52 12.28
N PRO A 142 0.86 -14.38 13.26
CA PRO A 142 1.24 -13.97 14.61
C PRO A 142 2.37 -12.95 14.68
N SER A 143 3.39 -13.09 13.84
CA SER A 143 4.54 -12.18 13.80
C SER A 143 4.17 -10.77 13.32
N ALA A 144 3.23 -10.66 12.37
CA ALA A 144 2.71 -9.36 11.93
C ALA A 144 1.82 -8.72 13.00
N GLN A 145 1.01 -9.52 13.71
CA GLN A 145 0.22 -9.06 14.84
C GLN A 145 1.10 -8.55 15.99
N GLU A 146 2.16 -9.28 16.33
CA GLU A 146 3.08 -8.91 17.41
C GLU A 146 3.76 -7.57 17.13
N ALA A 147 4.31 -7.38 15.94
CA ALA A 147 4.94 -6.14 15.52
C ALA A 147 3.93 -4.97 15.51
N PHE A 148 2.71 -5.21 15.01
CA PHE A 148 1.63 -4.23 15.02
C PHE A 148 1.28 -3.78 16.46
N HIS A 149 1.06 -4.72 17.37
CA HIS A 149 0.71 -4.41 18.76
C HIS A 149 1.87 -3.76 19.52
N SER A 150 3.12 -4.09 19.18
CA SER A 150 4.29 -3.42 19.76
C SER A 150 4.32 -1.93 19.38
N ALA A 151 4.07 -1.61 18.12
CA ALA A 151 3.98 -0.23 17.66
C ALA A 151 2.80 0.51 18.32
N LEU A 152 1.62 -0.12 18.45
CA LEU A 152 0.48 0.51 19.13
C LEU A 152 0.79 0.87 20.58
N ARG A 153 1.42 -0.02 21.34
CA ARG A 153 1.81 0.27 22.71
C ARG A 153 2.72 1.50 22.81
N TYR A 154 3.68 1.63 21.91
CA TYR A 154 4.54 2.81 21.88
C TYR A 154 3.77 4.08 21.53
N PHE A 155 2.86 4.03 20.56
CA PHE A 155 2.04 5.17 20.20
C PHE A 155 1.15 5.63 21.37
N GLU A 156 0.63 4.70 22.15
CA GLU A 156 -0.15 5.01 23.35
C GLU A 156 0.71 5.57 24.46
N SER A 157 1.80 4.89 24.84
CA SER A 157 2.60 5.23 26.03
C SER A 157 3.50 6.45 25.81
N GLU A 158 4.13 6.56 24.64
CA GLU A 158 5.16 7.57 24.40
C GLU A 158 4.65 8.77 23.58
N LEU A 159 3.69 8.52 22.68
CA LEU A 159 3.20 9.55 21.77
C LEU A 159 1.81 10.08 22.12
N GLY A 160 1.14 9.49 23.12
CA GLY A 160 -0.15 9.95 23.64
C GLY A 160 -1.32 9.71 22.68
N TYR A 161 -1.24 8.68 21.86
CA TYR A 161 -2.37 8.24 21.05
C TYR A 161 -3.39 7.51 21.94
N GLN A 162 -4.67 7.61 21.56
CA GLN A 162 -5.75 6.85 22.16
C GLN A 162 -6.26 5.84 21.12
N THR A 163 -6.36 4.58 21.48
CA THR A 163 -7.01 3.56 20.64
C THR A 163 -8.49 3.46 20.97
N ILE A 164 -9.30 3.33 19.95
CA ILE A 164 -10.73 3.05 20.06
C ILE A 164 -11.09 1.82 19.24
N ASP A 165 -12.01 1.02 19.77
CA ASP A 165 -12.56 -0.12 19.02
C ASP A 165 -13.51 0.40 17.94
N ILE A 166 -13.30 -0.07 16.73
CA ILE A 166 -14.17 0.20 15.58
C ILE A 166 -14.61 -1.09 14.93
N SER A 167 -15.55 -1.00 14.01
CA SER A 167 -15.92 -2.10 13.10
C SER A 167 -16.07 -1.59 11.68
N ILE A 168 -15.73 -2.43 10.71
CA ILE A 168 -15.94 -2.17 9.30
C ILE A 168 -16.75 -3.35 8.75
N PRO A 169 -17.95 -3.11 8.22
CA PRO A 169 -18.82 -4.17 7.75
C PRO A 169 -18.32 -4.75 6.42
N LEU A 170 -18.74 -5.96 6.10
CA LEU A 170 -18.62 -6.57 4.78
C LEU A 170 -17.17 -6.62 4.24
N LEU A 171 -16.19 -6.91 5.11
CA LEU A 171 -14.77 -6.93 4.73
C LEU A 171 -14.49 -7.91 3.58
N THR A 172 -15.02 -9.12 3.67
CA THR A 172 -14.78 -10.17 2.65
C THR A 172 -15.45 -9.83 1.34
N GLU A 173 -16.71 -9.42 1.38
CA GLU A 173 -17.49 -9.00 0.21
C GLU A 173 -16.88 -7.74 -0.44
N GLY A 174 -16.42 -6.80 0.39
CA GLY A 174 -15.75 -5.58 -0.07
C GLY A 174 -14.43 -5.86 -0.78
N GLN A 175 -13.62 -6.79 -0.27
CA GLN A 175 -12.38 -7.22 -0.91
C GLN A 175 -12.65 -7.87 -2.27
N LEU A 176 -13.66 -8.73 -2.37
CA LEU A 176 -14.06 -9.35 -3.63
C LEU A 176 -14.62 -8.33 -4.62
N ALA A 177 -15.42 -7.37 -4.15
CA ALA A 177 -15.95 -6.29 -4.98
C ALA A 177 -14.83 -5.36 -5.50
N HIS A 178 -13.81 -5.09 -4.68
CA HIS A 178 -12.60 -4.38 -5.12
C HIS A 178 -11.85 -5.18 -6.19
N ALA A 179 -11.61 -6.47 -5.97
CA ALA A 179 -10.93 -7.34 -6.94
C ALA A 179 -11.68 -7.38 -8.28
N MET A 180 -12.99 -7.53 -8.24
CA MET A 180 -13.84 -7.46 -9.45
C MET A 180 -13.70 -6.10 -10.15
N THR A 181 -13.75 -4.99 -9.40
CA THR A 181 -13.68 -3.65 -9.95
C THR A 181 -12.36 -3.41 -10.69
N ILE A 182 -11.22 -3.68 -10.04
CA ILE A 182 -9.90 -3.47 -10.66
C ILE A 182 -9.67 -4.38 -11.87
N MET A 183 -10.16 -5.61 -11.81
CA MET A 183 -10.04 -6.56 -12.91
C MET A 183 -10.91 -6.14 -14.11
N ALA A 184 -12.17 -5.79 -13.89
CA ALA A 184 -13.10 -5.37 -14.95
C ALA A 184 -12.61 -4.10 -15.65
N GLU A 185 -12.18 -3.08 -14.89
CA GLU A 185 -11.60 -1.85 -15.44
C GLU A 185 -10.29 -2.11 -16.19
N GLY A 186 -9.43 -2.97 -15.65
CA GLY A 186 -8.21 -3.40 -16.31
C GLY A 186 -8.47 -4.08 -17.65
N ALA A 187 -9.46 -4.96 -17.69
CA ALA A 187 -9.88 -5.65 -18.92
C ALA A 187 -10.50 -4.69 -19.95
N ALA A 188 -11.32 -3.74 -19.50
CA ALA A 188 -11.92 -2.71 -20.37
C ALA A 188 -10.88 -1.76 -20.95
N GLY A 189 -9.85 -1.41 -20.17
CA GLY A 189 -8.77 -0.52 -20.59
C GLY A 189 -7.69 -1.20 -21.45
N HIS A 190 -7.67 -2.54 -21.50
CA HIS A 190 -6.65 -3.27 -22.24
C HIS A 190 -7.01 -3.42 -23.73
N LYS A 191 -6.31 -2.66 -24.56
CA LYS A 191 -6.59 -2.56 -26.02
C LYS A 191 -5.77 -3.51 -26.91
N THR A 192 -4.75 -4.19 -26.35
CA THR A 192 -3.86 -5.09 -27.09
C THR A 192 -4.28 -6.56 -26.88
N SER A 193 -3.61 -7.48 -27.58
CA SER A 193 -3.84 -8.90 -27.41
C SER A 193 -3.49 -9.36 -26.00
N ILE A 194 -4.32 -10.20 -25.38
CA ILE A 194 -3.99 -10.83 -24.09
C ILE A 194 -2.75 -11.74 -24.18
N TYR A 195 -2.42 -12.20 -25.38
CA TYR A 195 -1.25 -13.06 -25.61
C TYR A 195 0.08 -12.30 -25.46
N ASP A 196 0.06 -10.96 -25.51
CA ASP A 196 1.21 -10.11 -25.22
C ASP A 196 1.49 -9.92 -23.74
N LEU A 197 0.63 -10.47 -22.87
CA LEU A 197 0.74 -10.39 -21.42
C LEU A 197 1.52 -11.57 -20.84
N THR A 198 2.14 -11.36 -19.69
CA THR A 198 2.69 -12.46 -18.88
C THR A 198 1.61 -13.46 -18.49
N PRO A 199 1.92 -14.75 -18.28
CA PRO A 199 0.93 -15.77 -17.97
C PRO A 199 -0.04 -15.40 -16.83
N PRO A 200 0.39 -14.86 -15.67
CA PRO A 200 -0.53 -14.46 -14.61
C PRO A 200 -1.52 -13.38 -15.05
N ASN A 201 -1.04 -12.36 -15.77
CA ASN A 201 -1.90 -11.29 -16.29
C ASN A 201 -2.86 -11.81 -17.38
N ARG A 202 -2.44 -12.79 -18.16
CA ARG A 202 -3.28 -13.44 -19.18
C ARG A 202 -4.46 -14.16 -18.52
N ILE A 203 -4.19 -14.94 -17.47
CA ILE A 203 -5.23 -15.62 -16.69
C ILE A 203 -6.20 -14.58 -16.09
N LEU A 204 -5.65 -13.58 -15.41
CA LEU A 204 -6.42 -12.53 -14.76
C LEU A 204 -7.36 -11.81 -15.74
N MET A 205 -6.85 -11.40 -16.91
CA MET A 205 -7.65 -10.74 -17.95
C MET A 205 -8.70 -11.64 -18.58
N SER A 206 -8.41 -12.94 -18.72
CA SER A 206 -9.39 -13.90 -19.23
C SER A 206 -10.57 -14.06 -18.27
N VAL A 207 -10.32 -14.13 -16.98
CA VAL A 207 -11.37 -14.17 -15.94
C VAL A 207 -12.14 -12.85 -15.90
N ALA A 208 -11.44 -11.72 -15.92
CA ALA A 208 -12.03 -10.39 -15.83
C ALA A 208 -13.03 -10.09 -16.97
N ARG A 209 -12.74 -10.56 -18.16
CA ARG A 209 -13.63 -10.42 -19.34
C ARG A 209 -14.95 -11.18 -19.22
N GLN A 210 -15.07 -12.11 -18.28
CA GLN A 210 -16.30 -12.85 -18.00
C GLN A 210 -17.19 -12.16 -16.95
N SER A 211 -16.74 -11.04 -16.35
CA SER A 211 -17.50 -10.34 -15.32
C SER A 211 -18.75 -9.68 -15.92
N PRO A 212 -19.97 -10.04 -15.48
CA PRO A 212 -21.20 -9.40 -15.95
C PRO A 212 -21.25 -7.92 -15.51
N ALA A 213 -21.84 -7.07 -16.34
CA ALA A 213 -22.04 -5.66 -16.00
C ALA A 213 -22.88 -5.47 -14.73
N THR A 214 -23.87 -6.37 -14.49
CA THR A 214 -24.69 -6.38 -13.29
C THR A 214 -23.87 -6.58 -12.03
N ASP A 215 -22.89 -7.47 -12.04
CA ASP A 215 -22.05 -7.77 -10.89
C ASP A 215 -21.08 -6.62 -10.61
N PHE A 216 -20.57 -5.98 -11.68
CA PHE A 216 -19.81 -4.75 -11.55
C PHE A 216 -20.63 -3.64 -10.85
N LEU A 217 -21.91 -3.47 -11.27
CA LEU A 217 -22.79 -2.46 -10.65
C LEU A 217 -23.10 -2.80 -9.18
N LEU A 218 -23.28 -4.08 -8.83
CA LEU A 218 -23.44 -4.51 -7.45
C LEU A 218 -22.20 -4.23 -6.62
N ALA A 219 -21.01 -4.45 -7.16
CA ALA A 219 -19.75 -4.07 -6.52
C ALA A 219 -19.69 -2.55 -6.23
N GLN A 220 -20.13 -1.69 -7.17
CA GLN A 220 -20.17 -0.25 -6.95
C GLN A 220 -21.19 0.17 -5.88
N ARG A 221 -22.33 -0.52 -5.75
CA ARG A 221 -23.28 -0.31 -4.65
C ARG A 221 -22.64 -0.64 -3.30
N LEU A 222 -21.93 -1.77 -3.21
CA LEU A 222 -21.20 -2.14 -2.00
C LEU A 222 -20.11 -1.12 -1.66
N ARG A 223 -19.39 -0.60 -2.67
CA ARG A 223 -18.45 0.51 -2.49
C ARG A 223 -19.09 1.71 -1.82
N ASN A 224 -20.28 2.12 -2.26
CA ASN A 224 -21.00 3.26 -1.67
C ASN A 224 -21.36 2.97 -0.20
N VAL A 225 -21.84 1.78 0.14
CA VAL A 225 -22.13 1.39 1.53
C VAL A 225 -20.88 1.53 2.42
N LEU A 226 -19.73 1.05 1.94
CA LEU A 226 -18.47 1.18 2.68
C LEU A 226 -18.02 2.64 2.81
N MET A 227 -18.19 3.45 1.77
CA MET A 227 -17.86 4.88 1.81
C MET A 227 -18.77 5.64 2.79
N GLU A 228 -20.06 5.36 2.82
CA GLU A 228 -21.00 5.94 3.78
C GLU A 228 -20.66 5.56 5.22
N HIS A 229 -20.31 4.29 5.45
CA HIS A 229 -19.86 3.83 6.77
C HIS A 229 -18.59 4.56 7.22
N LEU A 230 -17.56 4.64 6.36
CA LEU A 230 -16.33 5.35 6.67
C LEU A 230 -16.56 6.85 6.90
N ALA A 231 -17.37 7.50 6.08
CA ALA A 231 -17.73 8.91 6.27
C ALA A 231 -18.42 9.16 7.61
N SER A 232 -19.33 8.25 8.02
CA SER A 232 -19.96 8.31 9.34
C SER A 232 -18.94 8.13 10.46
N LEU A 233 -18.02 7.17 10.32
CA LEU A 233 -16.97 6.89 11.30
C LEU A 233 -16.02 8.09 11.48
N PHE A 234 -15.53 8.68 10.39
CA PHE A 234 -14.67 9.86 10.45
C PHE A 234 -15.40 11.10 10.99
N LYS A 235 -16.69 11.25 10.69
CA LYS A 235 -17.49 12.32 11.24
C LYS A 235 -17.68 12.19 12.76
N GLN A 236 -17.85 10.98 13.28
CA GLN A 236 -17.96 10.70 14.72
C GLN A 236 -16.64 10.91 15.44
N HIS A 237 -15.54 10.64 14.78
CA HIS A 237 -14.17 10.70 15.33
C HIS A 237 -13.26 11.56 14.43
N PRO A 238 -13.35 12.89 14.46
CA PRO A 238 -12.53 13.76 13.61
C PRO A 238 -11.02 13.52 13.84
N GLY A 239 -10.27 13.31 12.76
CA GLY A 239 -8.85 13.00 12.82
C GLY A 239 -8.53 11.55 13.17
N LEU A 240 -9.51 10.66 13.16
CA LEU A 240 -9.30 9.22 13.31
C LEU A 240 -8.40 8.67 12.21
N ILE A 241 -7.46 7.81 12.60
CA ILE A 241 -6.66 6.99 11.69
C ILE A 241 -7.00 5.53 11.94
N VAL A 242 -7.57 4.85 10.94
CA VAL A 242 -7.84 3.41 11.02
C VAL A 242 -6.55 2.65 10.74
N VAL A 243 -6.07 1.90 11.73
CA VAL A 243 -4.77 1.21 11.66
C VAL A 243 -4.91 -0.29 11.51
N THR A 244 -4.04 -0.87 10.68
CA THR A 244 -3.94 -2.31 10.43
C THR A 244 -2.47 -2.71 10.19
N PRO A 245 -2.11 -4.00 10.29
CA PRO A 245 -0.92 -4.47 9.58
C PRO A 245 -1.00 -4.07 8.11
N THR A 246 0.14 -3.80 7.46
CA THR A 246 0.11 -3.47 6.01
C THR A 246 -0.25 -4.69 5.17
N THR A 247 0.34 -5.83 5.51
CA THR A 247 0.04 -7.13 4.91
C THR A 247 -0.16 -8.17 6.01
N PRO A 248 -0.89 -9.26 5.76
CA PRO A 248 -1.12 -10.28 6.77
C PRO A 248 0.15 -11.10 7.12
N ASN A 249 1.20 -10.98 6.33
CA ASN A 249 2.45 -11.73 6.47
C ASN A 249 3.65 -10.85 6.10
N ALA A 250 4.86 -11.37 6.34
CA ALA A 250 6.12 -10.70 6.00
C ALA A 250 6.61 -11.00 4.56
N GLY A 251 5.73 -11.40 3.65
CA GLY A 251 6.10 -11.83 2.31
C GLY A 251 6.36 -13.33 2.22
N TRP A 252 6.82 -13.78 1.07
CA TRP A 252 7.12 -15.19 0.83
C TRP A 252 8.37 -15.35 -0.05
N PRO A 253 9.06 -16.50 0.10
CA PRO A 253 10.23 -16.81 -0.71
C PRO A 253 9.92 -16.87 -2.20
N ILE A 254 10.88 -16.50 -3.02
CA ILE A 254 10.83 -16.71 -4.46
C ILE A 254 10.89 -18.22 -4.74
N ASP A 255 9.90 -18.71 -5.49
CA ASP A 255 9.96 -20.04 -6.07
C ASP A 255 10.73 -19.97 -7.40
N PRO A 256 11.86 -20.71 -7.55
CA PRO A 256 12.60 -20.75 -8.82
C PRO A 256 11.74 -21.13 -10.03
N ALA A 257 10.71 -21.95 -9.83
CA ALA A 257 9.78 -22.34 -10.90
C ALA A 257 8.94 -21.15 -11.41
N GLU A 258 8.68 -20.15 -10.56
CA GLU A 258 7.87 -18.97 -10.92
C GLU A 258 8.69 -17.88 -11.62
N LEU A 259 10.03 -17.92 -11.57
CA LEU A 259 10.88 -16.88 -12.15
C LEU A 259 10.69 -16.69 -13.65
N SER A 260 10.32 -17.75 -14.37
CA SER A 260 10.10 -17.71 -15.82
C SER A 260 8.76 -17.13 -16.24
N HIS A 261 7.75 -17.15 -15.37
CA HIS A 261 6.37 -16.79 -15.73
C HIS A 261 5.64 -15.90 -14.72
N GLY A 262 6.17 -15.70 -13.52
CA GLY A 262 5.57 -14.93 -12.43
C GLY A 262 4.66 -15.77 -11.53
N VAL A 263 4.22 -15.18 -10.42
CA VAL A 263 3.35 -15.83 -9.42
C VAL A 263 1.94 -16.01 -9.97
N THR A 264 1.45 -17.25 -10.01
CA THR A 264 0.10 -17.59 -10.50
C THR A 264 -0.88 -17.96 -9.38
N ASN A 265 -0.43 -18.03 -8.12
CA ASN A 265 -1.28 -18.33 -6.97
C ASN A 265 -2.21 -17.16 -6.62
N GLY A 266 -3.43 -17.18 -7.18
CA GLY A 266 -4.44 -16.13 -6.97
C GLY A 266 -4.89 -16.00 -5.52
N ASN A 267 -4.99 -17.10 -4.77
CA ASN A 267 -5.40 -17.08 -3.36
C ASN A 267 -4.38 -16.35 -2.49
N MET A 268 -3.09 -16.60 -2.73
CA MET A 268 -2.01 -15.91 -2.03
C MET A 268 -2.01 -14.40 -2.36
N GLN A 269 -2.27 -14.02 -3.61
CA GLN A 269 -2.37 -12.62 -4.01
C GLN A 269 -3.56 -11.92 -3.35
N ILE A 270 -4.73 -12.56 -3.27
CA ILE A 270 -5.91 -12.03 -2.57
C ILE A 270 -5.61 -11.89 -1.07
N ARG A 271 -5.04 -12.92 -0.43
CA ARG A 271 -4.63 -12.84 0.98
C ARG A 271 -3.65 -11.69 1.24
N ASN A 272 -2.68 -11.49 0.34
CA ASN A 272 -1.72 -10.40 0.47
C ASN A 272 -2.35 -9.00 0.44
N MET A 273 -3.52 -8.86 -0.16
CA MET A 273 -4.29 -7.62 -0.19
C MET A 273 -5.26 -7.44 0.98
N GLU A 274 -5.24 -8.31 2.00
CA GLU A 274 -6.20 -8.33 3.12
C GLU A 274 -6.48 -6.95 3.73
N TYR A 275 -5.47 -6.09 3.89
CA TYR A 275 -5.62 -4.81 4.57
C TYR A 275 -5.55 -3.59 3.63
N VAL A 276 -5.07 -3.76 2.41
CA VAL A 276 -4.78 -2.63 1.52
C VAL A 276 -5.91 -2.29 0.55
N TRP A 277 -6.82 -3.22 0.28
CA TRP A 277 -7.89 -3.06 -0.70
C TRP A 277 -8.88 -1.95 -0.36
N LEU A 278 -9.20 -1.75 0.93
CA LEU A 278 -10.21 -0.80 1.40
C LEU A 278 -9.91 0.61 0.92
N ALA A 279 -8.66 1.06 1.10
CA ALA A 279 -8.23 2.41 0.71
C ALA A 279 -8.30 2.63 -0.81
N ASN A 280 -8.07 1.60 -1.62
CA ASN A 280 -8.25 1.71 -3.07
C ASN A 280 -9.72 1.74 -3.47
N PHE A 281 -10.51 0.86 -2.86
CA PHE A 281 -11.92 0.70 -3.21
C PHE A 281 -12.74 1.92 -2.84
N THR A 282 -12.49 2.51 -1.67
CA THR A 282 -13.21 3.69 -1.17
C THR A 282 -12.55 5.02 -1.53
N GLY A 283 -11.28 5.00 -1.95
CA GLY A 283 -10.55 6.20 -2.35
C GLY A 283 -9.91 6.99 -1.20
N ILE A 284 -10.00 6.53 0.05
CA ILE A 284 -9.35 7.19 1.20
C ILE A 284 -7.82 7.12 1.10
N PRO A 285 -7.05 8.08 1.65
CA PRO A 285 -5.60 8.02 1.69
C PRO A 285 -5.11 6.98 2.70
N CYS A 286 -3.90 6.48 2.48
CA CYS A 286 -3.27 5.51 3.37
C CYS A 286 -1.75 5.68 3.37
N ILE A 287 -1.15 5.77 4.55
CA ILE A 287 0.29 5.71 4.73
C ILE A 287 0.69 4.33 5.24
N GLN A 288 1.90 3.90 4.88
CA GLN A 288 2.53 2.68 5.35
C GLN A 288 3.96 2.99 5.81
N PHE A 289 4.38 2.38 6.94
CA PHE A 289 5.75 2.46 7.45
C PHE A 289 6.13 1.15 8.16
N PRO A 290 7.45 0.83 8.24
CA PRO A 290 7.91 -0.38 8.91
C PRO A 290 7.69 -0.27 10.43
N VAL A 291 7.36 -1.40 11.08
CA VAL A 291 7.19 -1.49 12.54
C VAL A 291 7.90 -2.70 13.16
N GLY A 292 8.63 -3.46 12.39
CA GLY A 292 9.38 -4.60 12.89
C GLY A 292 10.05 -5.42 11.79
N TYR A 293 10.71 -6.47 12.23
CA TYR A 293 11.42 -7.39 11.35
C TYR A 293 11.24 -8.81 11.87
N VAL A 294 11.00 -9.75 10.97
CA VAL A 294 10.84 -11.17 11.29
C VAL A 294 11.91 -12.01 10.59
N GLU A 295 12.24 -13.16 11.16
CA GLU A 295 13.18 -14.09 10.53
C GLU A 295 12.55 -14.70 9.28
N GLY A 296 13.33 -14.76 8.19
CA GLY A 296 12.90 -15.44 6.98
C GLY A 296 12.94 -16.96 7.13
N VAL A 297 12.00 -17.67 6.51
CA VAL A 297 12.02 -19.14 6.47
C VAL A 297 13.03 -19.70 5.44
N LYS A 298 13.58 -18.83 4.59
CA LYS A 298 14.55 -19.15 3.55
C LYS A 298 15.52 -18.00 3.33
N GLY A 299 16.77 -18.32 3.02
CA GLY A 299 17.81 -17.30 2.79
C GLY A 299 18.29 -16.65 4.08
N GLU A 300 19.08 -15.59 3.94
CA GLU A 300 19.63 -14.83 5.06
C GLU A 300 19.02 -13.42 5.10
N GLY A 301 18.81 -12.92 6.31
CA GLY A 301 18.31 -11.58 6.59
C GLY A 301 16.86 -11.58 7.06
N LYS A 302 16.54 -10.57 7.89
CA LYS A 302 15.21 -10.35 8.44
C LYS A 302 14.31 -9.71 7.40
N ILE A 303 13.02 -10.00 7.44
CA ILE A 303 12.01 -9.46 6.54
C ILE A 303 11.24 -8.35 7.27
N PRO A 304 11.11 -7.16 6.70
CA PRO A 304 10.32 -6.10 7.30
C PRO A 304 8.83 -6.45 7.37
N VAL A 305 8.18 -5.98 8.44
CA VAL A 305 6.73 -5.93 8.60
C VAL A 305 6.32 -4.51 8.94
N GLY A 306 5.15 -4.08 8.46
CA GLY A 306 4.72 -2.70 8.56
C GLY A 306 3.30 -2.54 9.06
N LEU A 307 3.01 -1.30 9.43
CA LEU A 307 1.70 -0.80 9.82
C LEU A 307 1.18 0.18 8.76
N SER A 308 -0.10 0.08 8.45
CA SER A 308 -0.83 1.02 7.61
C SER A 308 -1.80 1.86 8.43
N GLY A 309 -1.83 3.17 8.16
CA GLY A 309 -2.81 4.10 8.68
C GLY A 309 -3.67 4.68 7.57
N ASN A 310 -4.99 4.51 7.67
CA ASN A 310 -5.97 4.99 6.71
C ASN A 310 -6.70 6.21 7.31
N GLY A 311 -6.71 7.32 6.61
CA GLY A 311 -7.36 8.56 7.04
C GLY A 311 -8.58 8.92 6.22
N GLU A 312 -9.28 9.97 6.63
CA GLU A 312 -10.37 10.57 5.86
C GLU A 312 -9.89 11.09 4.50
N TRP A 313 -10.78 11.18 3.53
CA TRP A 313 -10.45 11.77 2.21
C TRP A 313 -9.84 13.17 2.36
N GLY A 314 -8.67 13.40 1.76
CA GLY A 314 -7.94 14.66 1.82
C GLY A 314 -7.10 14.86 3.09
N SER A 315 -7.00 13.87 3.98
CA SER A 315 -6.22 13.94 5.23
C SER A 315 -4.75 13.52 5.08
N GLU A 316 -4.17 13.63 3.90
CA GLU A 316 -2.78 13.21 3.67
C GLU A 316 -1.78 13.92 4.58
N ASP A 317 -2.02 15.20 4.92
CA ASP A 317 -1.14 15.94 5.81
C ASP A 317 -1.13 15.35 7.23
N LEU A 318 -2.29 14.90 7.73
CA LEU A 318 -2.38 14.14 8.98
C LEU A 318 -1.62 12.82 8.90
N LEU A 319 -1.75 12.11 7.78
CA LEU A 319 -1.07 10.82 7.57
C LEU A 319 0.45 10.98 7.42
N VAL A 320 0.92 12.05 6.80
CA VAL A 320 2.37 12.37 6.75
C VAL A 320 2.92 12.57 8.17
N GLU A 321 2.21 13.34 9.01
CA GLU A 321 2.60 13.50 10.42
C GLU A 321 2.58 12.17 11.19
N PHE A 322 1.58 11.31 10.95
CA PHE A 322 1.55 9.96 11.52
C PHE A 322 2.71 9.08 11.03
N GLY A 323 3.13 9.27 9.78
CA GLY A 323 4.33 8.63 9.23
C GLY A 323 5.61 9.04 9.95
N PHE A 324 5.76 10.34 10.31
CA PHE A 324 6.89 10.81 11.15
C PHE A 324 6.84 10.21 12.55
N ASP A 325 5.66 10.01 13.15
CA ASP A 325 5.54 9.29 14.42
C ASP A 325 5.95 7.82 14.26
N GLY A 326 5.61 7.20 13.10
CA GLY A 326 6.08 5.87 12.74
C GLY A 326 7.61 5.80 12.57
N GLU A 327 8.21 6.81 11.94
CA GLU A 327 9.67 6.89 11.82
C GLU A 327 10.35 7.05 13.20
N ARG A 328 9.75 7.84 14.07
CA ARG A 328 10.20 7.98 15.45
C ARG A 328 10.13 6.67 16.21
N TYR A 329 9.04 5.89 16.05
CA TYR A 329 8.95 4.55 16.63
C TYR A 329 10.10 3.65 16.18
N VAL A 330 10.41 3.65 14.87
CA VAL A 330 11.52 2.83 14.34
C VAL A 330 12.88 3.25 14.90
N GLN A 331 13.06 4.53 15.21
CA GLN A 331 14.32 5.08 15.73
C GLN A 331 14.47 4.90 17.25
N GLU A 332 13.38 5.05 18.01
CA GLU A 332 13.42 5.17 19.48
C GLU A 332 12.72 4.00 20.18
N GLY A 333 11.67 3.42 19.61
CA GLY A 333 10.79 2.43 20.25
C GLY A 333 10.98 0.99 19.78
N LEU A 334 11.51 0.80 18.58
CA LEU A 334 11.72 -0.54 18.04
C LEU A 334 12.97 -1.18 18.66
N GLU A 335 12.80 -2.36 19.25
CA GLU A 335 13.93 -3.11 19.80
C GLU A 335 14.95 -3.45 18.70
N GLY A 336 16.21 -3.08 18.91
CA GLY A 336 17.29 -3.20 17.91
C GLY A 336 17.28 -2.10 16.84
N GLY A 337 16.33 -1.18 16.87
CA GLY A 337 16.24 -0.05 15.93
C GLY A 337 15.99 -0.45 14.48
N ARG A 338 16.24 0.49 13.59
CA ARG A 338 16.11 0.27 12.16
C ARG A 338 17.22 -0.65 11.63
N VAL A 339 16.84 -1.78 11.06
CA VAL A 339 17.77 -2.64 10.31
C VAL A 339 17.90 -2.12 8.89
N MET A 340 19.13 -1.95 8.41
CA MET A 340 19.41 -1.63 7.01
C MET A 340 19.78 -2.88 6.24
N PRO A 341 19.41 -3.01 4.96
CA PRO A 341 19.87 -4.12 4.12
C PRO A 341 21.39 -4.20 4.03
N ARG A 342 21.95 -5.42 3.93
CA ARG A 342 23.42 -5.61 3.84
C ARG A 342 24.06 -4.88 2.65
N GLY A 343 23.34 -4.71 1.56
CA GLY A 343 23.81 -4.05 0.35
C GLY A 343 23.39 -2.57 0.23
N TRP A 344 23.00 -1.94 1.35
CA TRP A 344 22.57 -0.54 1.34
C TRP A 344 23.67 0.39 0.86
N VAL A 345 23.37 1.20 -0.14
CA VAL A 345 24.24 2.25 -0.66
C VAL A 345 23.54 3.60 -0.47
N ASP A 346 24.14 4.49 0.30
CA ASP A 346 23.61 5.86 0.44
C ASP A 346 24.16 6.74 -0.68
N VAL A 347 23.43 6.85 -1.78
CA VAL A 347 23.85 7.64 -2.96
C VAL A 347 23.93 9.14 -2.70
N LEU A 348 23.35 9.62 -1.60
CA LEU A 348 23.41 11.04 -1.19
C LEU A 348 24.60 11.35 -0.28
N LYS A 349 25.19 10.33 0.33
CA LYS A 349 26.44 10.45 1.09
C LYS A 349 27.60 10.13 0.15
N ARG A 350 28.18 11.14 -0.47
CA ARG A 350 29.47 11.07 -1.17
C ARG A 350 30.60 11.54 -0.26
#